data_c15b0c0da8db23cd5ea6f9724d277676
#
_entry.id   c15b0c0da8db23cd5ea6f9724d277676
#
_cell.length_a   1.000
_cell.length_b   1.000
_cell.length_c   1.000
_cell.angle_alpha   90.00
_cell.angle_beta   90.00
_cell.angle_gamma   90.00
#
_symmetry.space_group_name_H-M   'P 1'
#
loop_
_entity.id
_entity.type
_entity.pdbx_description
1 polymer ?
#
loop_
_entity_poly.entity_id
_entity_poly.type
_entity_poly.pdbx_seq_one_letter_code
_entity_poly.pdbx_strand_id
1 'polypeptide(L)'
;MRELLDRLKDDDRTVLSGLGNRGEAWIVGGWVRDALSGNRTGDLDIATTLRPDEIKEIFPRSLMIGEQYGTVSVRLDESNENKGIWEVTTLRSEGSYGDGRRPDNVEFCDDIGADLSRRDFTINAMAIGNTGELIDPFDGLGDLDSGVLRSVGNADDRIGEDGLRIMRAFRFLDWGNRGVRSLDSNLSDAISGSITMLDNVSKERIGSELALILSGENVGAIVNLMDYHGVIGAILPGISTEADVSMSGNWRVNLALICSADKREGDDMGVSLGRLLRISKDDSKTVAFLHDCRDVTLGAQPSSIRRFRVALPAARQEDLVSYLRGIHRDVSEFIDALDSTGPPRAGSTPLVDGNMLSRVTGLEPGKRLGRLKGWLHRRQVEEDLISPEDVLALLDGMEWAESDPDKWPILSWP
;
A
#
# COMPACT_ATOMS: atom_id res chain seq x y z
N MET A 1 13.07 19.18 23.81
CA MET A 1 13.34 17.72 23.79
C MET A 1 12.61 16.95 24.89
N ARG A 2 12.64 17.35 26.17
CA ARG A 2 11.83 16.66 27.23
C ARG A 2 10.35 16.59 26.90
N GLU A 3 9.78 17.62 26.31
CA GLU A 3 8.39 17.65 25.83
C GLU A 3 8.05 16.56 24.81
N LEU A 4 9.04 15.99 24.09
CA LEU A 4 8.80 14.88 23.20
C LEU A 4 8.48 13.59 23.97
N LEU A 5 9.10 13.39 25.12
CA LEU A 5 8.80 12.26 26.00
C LEU A 5 7.37 12.35 26.59
N ASP A 6 6.76 13.54 26.63
CA ASP A 6 5.38 13.70 27.06
C ASP A 6 4.36 13.12 26.07
N ARG A 7 4.77 12.87 24.83
CA ARG A 7 3.96 12.18 23.82
C ARG A 7 3.89 10.67 24.01
N LEU A 8 4.77 10.09 24.84
CA LEU A 8 4.79 8.67 25.14
C LEU A 8 3.57 8.28 25.99
N LYS A 9 2.97 7.14 25.66
CA LYS A 9 1.93 6.50 26.47
C LYS A 9 2.55 5.89 27.73
N ASP A 10 1.75 5.60 28.73
CA ASP A 10 2.22 4.99 29.99
C ASP A 10 2.90 3.63 29.74
N ASP A 11 2.38 2.82 28.83
CA ASP A 11 2.97 1.54 28.45
C ASP A 11 4.35 1.73 27.77
N ASP A 12 4.51 2.75 26.90
CA ASP A 12 5.80 3.09 26.27
C ASP A 12 6.85 3.45 27.33
N ARG A 13 6.45 4.27 28.33
CA ARG A 13 7.30 4.66 29.48
C ARG A 13 7.67 3.45 30.31
N THR A 14 6.75 2.50 30.49
CA THR A 14 6.98 1.27 31.26
C THR A 14 8.05 0.42 30.58
N VAL A 15 7.98 0.26 29.26
CA VAL A 15 8.99 -0.51 28.50
C VAL A 15 10.34 0.21 28.55
N LEU A 16 10.37 1.51 28.25
CA LEU A 16 11.61 2.28 28.22
C LEU A 16 12.31 2.31 29.60
N SER A 17 11.54 2.52 30.66
CA SER A 17 12.09 2.52 32.03
C SER A 17 12.53 1.14 32.50
N GLY A 18 11.79 0.08 32.13
CA GLY A 18 12.17 -1.29 32.42
C GLY A 18 13.54 -1.67 31.84
N LEU A 19 13.80 -1.28 30.60
CA LEU A 19 15.11 -1.44 29.96
C LEU A 19 16.16 -0.54 30.61
N GLY A 20 15.83 0.74 30.83
CA GLY A 20 16.74 1.74 31.38
C GLY A 20 17.19 1.47 32.83
N ASN A 21 16.50 0.60 33.57
CA ASN A 21 16.90 0.18 34.95
C ASN A 21 18.04 -0.86 34.93
N ARG A 22 18.29 -1.53 33.82
CA ARG A 22 19.32 -2.60 33.71
C ARG A 22 20.38 -2.32 32.64
N GLY A 23 20.11 -1.44 31.70
CA GLY A 23 21.02 -1.02 30.65
C GLY A 23 20.66 0.37 30.13
N GLU A 24 21.29 0.78 29.05
CA GLU A 24 20.91 2.00 28.34
C GLU A 24 19.84 1.70 27.31
N ALA A 25 18.90 2.64 27.10
CA ALA A 25 17.83 2.50 26.11
C ALA A 25 17.48 3.84 25.47
N TRP A 26 17.21 3.81 24.17
CA TRP A 26 16.88 4.97 23.35
C TRP A 26 15.69 4.71 22.45
N ILE A 27 14.88 5.73 22.26
CA ILE A 27 13.90 5.76 21.18
C ILE A 27 14.63 6.09 19.89
N VAL A 28 14.36 5.38 18.80
CA VAL A 28 15.12 5.52 17.54
C VAL A 28 14.19 5.53 16.31
N GLY A 29 14.73 5.86 15.16
CA GLY A 29 14.09 5.64 13.86
C GLY A 29 12.93 6.57 13.54
N GLY A 30 11.87 6.00 12.96
CA GLY A 30 10.73 6.74 12.45
C GLY A 30 10.00 7.59 13.48
N TRP A 31 9.85 7.07 14.68
CA TRP A 31 9.22 7.80 15.77
C TRP A 31 9.92 9.12 16.11
N VAL A 32 11.26 9.11 16.18
CA VAL A 32 12.08 10.30 16.47
C VAL A 32 11.90 11.34 15.38
N ARG A 33 12.04 10.94 14.11
CA ARG A 33 11.83 11.81 12.95
C ARG A 33 10.46 12.47 12.96
N ASP A 34 9.40 11.68 13.17
CA ASP A 34 8.01 12.15 13.11
C ASP A 34 7.68 13.05 14.30
N ALA A 35 8.20 12.73 15.49
CA ALA A 35 8.06 13.55 16.69
C ALA A 35 8.73 14.92 16.53
N LEU A 36 9.94 14.96 15.95
CA LEU A 36 10.70 16.19 15.68
C LEU A 36 10.01 17.03 14.58
N SER A 37 9.41 16.38 13.59
CA SER A 37 8.62 17.06 12.54
C SER A 37 7.26 17.60 13.01
N GLY A 38 6.85 17.30 14.24
CA GLY A 38 5.52 17.66 14.75
C GLY A 38 4.38 16.77 14.22
N ASN A 39 4.71 15.71 13.52
CA ASN A 39 3.77 14.76 12.97
C ASN A 39 3.22 13.79 14.05
N ARG A 40 2.16 13.07 13.69
CA ARG A 40 1.66 11.94 14.48
C ARG A 40 2.70 10.83 14.42
N THR A 41 3.17 10.37 15.58
CA THR A 41 4.14 9.28 15.68
C THR A 41 3.45 7.92 15.46
N GLY A 42 4.18 7.02 14.79
CA GLY A 42 3.80 5.62 14.61
C GLY A 42 4.26 4.73 15.77
N ASP A 43 4.61 3.49 15.44
CA ASP A 43 5.13 2.52 16.38
C ASP A 43 6.47 2.97 16.98
N LEU A 44 6.70 2.62 18.23
CA LEU A 44 7.90 3.00 18.97
C LEU A 44 8.98 1.92 18.81
N ASP A 45 10.06 2.27 18.09
CA ASP A 45 11.26 1.45 18.01
C ASP A 45 12.23 1.84 19.12
N ILE A 46 12.75 0.85 19.86
CA ILE A 46 13.68 1.05 20.95
C ILE A 46 15.00 0.32 20.65
N ALA A 47 16.10 1.02 20.81
CA ALA A 47 17.44 0.45 20.83
C ALA A 47 17.96 0.35 22.25
N THR A 48 18.75 -0.70 22.57
CA THR A 48 19.27 -0.91 23.93
C THR A 48 20.63 -1.62 23.90
N THR A 49 21.43 -1.42 24.96
CA THR A 49 22.66 -2.21 25.19
C THR A 49 22.37 -3.63 25.67
N LEU A 50 21.16 -3.90 26.17
CA LEU A 50 20.78 -5.21 26.68
C LEU A 50 20.72 -6.26 25.56
N ARG A 51 21.15 -7.47 25.85
CA ARG A 51 21.08 -8.61 24.94
C ARG A 51 19.67 -9.22 24.94
N PRO A 52 19.26 -9.94 23.88
CA PRO A 52 17.93 -10.53 23.77
C PRO A 52 17.49 -11.31 25.01
N ASP A 53 18.38 -12.09 25.60
CA ASP A 53 18.10 -12.87 26.83
C ASP A 53 17.80 -11.98 28.02
N GLU A 54 18.56 -10.90 28.19
CA GLU A 54 18.36 -9.92 29.26
C GLU A 54 17.03 -9.17 29.10
N ILE A 55 16.65 -8.83 27.87
CA ILE A 55 15.34 -8.24 27.56
C ILE A 55 14.23 -9.23 27.93
N LYS A 56 14.41 -10.52 27.62
CA LYS A 56 13.46 -11.58 27.95
C LYS A 56 13.31 -11.79 29.46
N GLU A 57 14.38 -11.61 30.24
CA GLU A 57 14.31 -11.65 31.71
C GLU A 57 13.45 -10.51 32.29
N ILE A 58 13.58 -9.29 31.72
CA ILE A 58 12.79 -8.12 32.13
C ILE A 58 11.32 -8.28 31.72
N PHE A 59 11.09 -8.76 30.48
CA PHE A 59 9.78 -8.93 29.88
C PHE A 59 9.54 -10.40 29.49
N PRO A 60 9.19 -11.28 30.42
CA PRO A 60 9.10 -12.74 30.18
C PRO A 60 8.12 -13.16 29.10
N ARG A 61 7.16 -12.29 28.73
CA ARG A 61 6.14 -12.55 27.70
C ARG A 61 6.53 -12.13 26.29
N SER A 62 7.73 -11.59 26.13
CA SER A 62 8.25 -11.16 24.83
C SER A 62 8.43 -12.35 23.88
N LEU A 63 8.28 -12.07 22.58
CA LEU A 63 8.53 -13.04 21.51
C LEU A 63 9.93 -12.82 20.95
N MET A 64 10.70 -13.91 20.87
CA MET A 64 12.07 -13.92 20.36
C MET A 64 12.08 -14.02 18.82
N ILE A 65 11.25 -13.21 18.13
CA ILE A 65 11.16 -13.17 16.68
C ILE A 65 12.26 -12.25 16.17
N GLY A 66 13.32 -12.82 15.59
CA GLY A 66 14.48 -12.05 15.10
C GLY A 66 15.66 -11.98 16.09
N GLU A 67 15.67 -12.82 17.13
CA GLU A 67 16.75 -12.91 18.12
C GLU A 67 18.14 -12.97 17.48
N GLN A 68 18.31 -13.76 16.42
CA GLN A 68 19.55 -13.84 15.66
C GLN A 68 20.02 -12.48 15.08
N TYR A 69 19.12 -11.51 15.00
CA TYR A 69 19.41 -10.12 14.58
C TYR A 69 19.34 -9.13 15.72
N GLY A 70 19.21 -9.62 16.97
CA GLY A 70 19.13 -8.80 18.17
C GLY A 70 17.77 -8.14 18.44
N THR A 71 16.71 -8.48 17.68
CA THR A 71 15.38 -7.88 17.86
C THR A 71 14.46 -8.78 18.67
N VAL A 72 13.79 -8.20 19.68
CA VAL A 72 12.81 -8.85 20.55
C VAL A 72 11.50 -8.06 20.49
N SER A 73 10.38 -8.75 20.24
CA SER A 73 9.05 -8.15 20.30
C SER A 73 8.52 -8.19 21.73
N VAL A 74 8.64 -7.08 22.43
CA VAL A 74 8.26 -6.95 23.85
C VAL A 74 6.74 -6.85 23.99
N ARG A 75 6.20 -7.55 25.02
CA ARG A 75 4.80 -7.50 25.44
C ARG A 75 4.70 -7.36 26.96
N LEU A 76 3.80 -6.49 27.44
CA LEU A 76 3.61 -6.25 28.87
C LEU A 76 2.59 -7.18 29.50
N ASP A 77 1.55 -7.62 28.79
CA ASP A 77 0.46 -8.45 29.34
C ASP A 77 -0.02 -9.51 28.34
N GLU A 78 -0.47 -10.70 28.85
CA GLU A 78 -1.08 -11.76 28.05
C GLU A 78 -2.58 -11.54 27.76
N SER A 79 -3.25 -10.79 28.64
CA SER A 79 -4.71 -10.72 28.66
C SER A 79 -5.32 -9.80 27.61
N ASN A 80 -4.52 -9.09 26.82
CA ASN A 80 -5.01 -8.10 25.89
C ASN A 80 -4.33 -8.24 24.53
N GLU A 81 -4.99 -8.92 23.59
CA GLU A 81 -4.59 -9.04 22.18
C GLU A 81 -4.42 -7.66 21.50
N ASN A 82 -4.90 -6.58 22.12
CA ASN A 82 -4.87 -5.20 21.61
C ASN A 82 -3.87 -4.28 22.32
N LYS A 83 -3.05 -4.75 23.26
CA LYS A 83 -1.94 -3.96 23.83
C LYS A 83 -0.72 -3.99 22.93
N GLY A 84 0.00 -2.86 22.88
CA GLY A 84 1.11 -2.63 21.97
C GLY A 84 2.19 -3.73 22.02
N ILE A 85 2.83 -3.92 20.89
CA ILE A 85 4.06 -4.70 20.74
C ILE A 85 5.15 -3.68 20.47
N TRP A 86 6.25 -3.76 21.22
CA TRP A 86 7.41 -2.90 21.02
C TRP A 86 8.54 -3.70 20.40
N GLU A 87 9.10 -3.19 19.32
CA GLU A 87 10.33 -3.75 18.76
C GLU A 87 11.53 -3.16 19.51
N VAL A 88 12.18 -4.02 20.30
CA VAL A 88 13.38 -3.68 21.05
C VAL A 88 14.56 -4.38 20.40
N THR A 89 15.53 -3.60 19.94
CA THR A 89 16.71 -4.11 19.23
C THR A 89 17.97 -3.82 20.01
N THR A 90 18.75 -4.86 20.30
CA THR A 90 20.10 -4.72 20.85
C THR A 90 20.98 -3.92 19.89
N LEU A 91 21.73 -2.95 20.41
CA LEU A 91 22.71 -2.18 19.61
C LEU A 91 23.67 -3.10 18.89
N ARG A 92 23.95 -2.78 17.63
CA ARG A 92 24.87 -3.57 16.79
C ARG A 92 25.74 -2.67 15.95
N SER A 93 26.99 -3.04 15.78
CA SER A 93 27.91 -2.46 14.81
C SER A 93 27.72 -3.10 13.44
N GLU A 94 28.33 -2.50 12.43
CA GLU A 94 28.30 -3.07 11.08
C GLU A 94 29.10 -4.36 11.00
N GLY A 95 28.45 -5.39 10.39
CA GLY A 95 29.13 -6.57 9.89
C GLY A 95 29.25 -6.52 8.37
N SER A 96 30.03 -7.41 7.77
CA SER A 96 30.10 -7.55 6.31
C SER A 96 28.75 -8.02 5.74
N TYR A 97 28.37 -7.47 4.58
CA TYR A 97 27.16 -7.84 3.84
C TYR A 97 27.56 -8.69 2.63
N GLY A 98 27.37 -10.01 2.69
CA GLY A 98 27.72 -10.91 1.59
C GLY A 98 26.65 -11.01 0.52
N ASP A 99 25.37 -10.84 0.87
CA ASP A 99 24.21 -11.03 -0.03
C ASP A 99 23.45 -9.71 -0.36
N GLY A 100 23.98 -8.55 0.10
CA GLY A 100 23.34 -7.24 -0.09
C GLY A 100 22.01 -7.06 0.64
N ARG A 101 21.70 -7.89 1.68
CA ARG A 101 20.45 -7.83 2.45
C ARG A 101 20.64 -7.93 3.95
N ARG A 102 21.49 -8.85 4.41
CA ARG A 102 21.69 -9.14 5.84
C ARG A 102 23.17 -9.19 6.15
N PRO A 103 23.59 -8.66 7.29
CA PRO A 103 24.97 -8.86 7.72
C PRO A 103 25.21 -10.36 7.93
N ASP A 104 26.30 -10.88 7.41
CA ASP A 104 26.72 -12.28 7.59
C ASP A 104 26.94 -12.63 9.07
N ASN A 105 27.36 -11.64 9.87
CA ASN A 105 27.49 -11.71 11.32
C ASN A 105 26.93 -10.45 11.96
N VAL A 106 26.17 -10.62 13.03
CA VAL A 106 25.71 -9.52 13.89
C VAL A 106 26.68 -9.39 15.07
N GLU A 107 27.39 -8.28 15.13
CA GLU A 107 28.24 -7.95 16.27
C GLU A 107 27.48 -6.95 17.16
N PHE A 108 27.13 -7.39 18.36
CA PHE A 108 26.49 -6.50 19.33
C PHE A 108 27.52 -5.52 19.90
N CYS A 109 27.12 -4.27 20.04
CA CYS A 109 27.94 -3.21 20.62
C CYS A 109 27.16 -2.49 21.75
N ASP A 110 27.86 -1.59 22.42
CA ASP A 110 27.27 -0.77 23.50
C ASP A 110 27.31 0.73 23.15
N ASP A 111 27.62 1.06 21.89
CA ASP A 111 27.69 2.43 21.36
C ASP A 111 26.49 2.74 20.45
N ILE A 112 25.63 3.64 20.89
CA ILE A 112 24.50 4.12 20.09
C ILE A 112 24.95 4.81 18.80
N GLY A 113 26.09 5.49 18.80
CA GLY A 113 26.64 6.13 17.60
C GLY A 113 26.98 5.11 16.52
N ALA A 114 27.53 3.95 16.89
CA ALA A 114 27.78 2.85 15.98
C ALA A 114 26.46 2.26 15.40
N ASP A 115 25.40 2.14 16.19
CA ASP A 115 24.10 1.70 15.66
C ASP A 115 23.47 2.73 14.72
N LEU A 116 23.60 4.02 15.01
CA LEU A 116 23.09 5.08 14.17
C LEU A 116 23.87 5.18 12.85
N SER A 117 25.18 4.89 12.86
CA SER A 117 26.06 4.99 11.67
C SER A 117 25.70 4.01 10.54
N ARG A 118 25.06 2.88 10.86
CA ARG A 118 24.65 1.85 9.89
C ARG A 118 23.25 2.08 9.28
N ARG A 119 22.54 3.12 9.71
CA ARG A 119 21.21 3.45 9.20
C ARG A 119 21.28 4.01 7.78
N ASP A 120 20.10 4.06 7.14
CA ASP A 120 19.97 4.49 5.75
C ASP A 120 20.18 5.99 5.57
N PHE A 121 19.42 6.82 6.28
CA PHE A 121 19.39 8.27 6.09
C PHE A 121 19.59 9.01 7.41
N THR A 122 20.20 10.20 7.34
CA THR A 122 20.45 11.06 8.50
C THR A 122 19.20 11.34 9.32
N ILE A 123 18.08 11.63 8.66
CA ILE A 123 16.78 11.88 9.29
C ILE A 123 16.21 10.67 10.07
N ASN A 124 16.73 9.48 9.85
CA ASN A 124 16.38 8.24 10.57
C ASN A 124 17.49 7.79 11.53
N ALA A 125 18.64 8.47 11.52
CA ALA A 125 19.84 8.15 12.31
C ALA A 125 19.95 9.05 13.55
N MET A 126 18.82 9.30 14.20
CA MET A 126 18.72 10.06 15.44
C MET A 126 18.15 9.17 16.55
N ALA A 127 18.54 9.45 17.79
CA ALA A 127 18.04 8.77 18.97
C ALA A 127 17.63 9.76 20.07
N ILE A 128 16.65 9.41 20.90
CA ILE A 128 16.27 10.15 22.09
C ILE A 128 16.48 9.24 23.30
N GLY A 129 17.36 9.64 24.21
CA GLY A 129 17.61 8.95 25.46
C GLY A 129 16.45 9.07 26.46
N ASN A 130 16.49 8.27 27.52
CA ASN A 130 15.46 8.20 28.54
C ASN A 130 15.32 9.51 29.37
N THR A 131 16.32 10.38 29.34
CA THR A 131 16.29 11.73 29.97
C THR A 131 15.86 12.84 28.99
N GLY A 132 15.62 12.47 27.71
CA GLY A 132 15.15 13.38 26.66
C GLY A 132 16.26 14.11 25.93
N GLU A 133 17.52 13.68 26.05
CA GLU A 133 18.62 14.16 25.22
C GLU A 133 18.50 13.63 23.79
N LEU A 134 18.76 14.49 22.80
CA LEU A 134 18.87 14.08 21.41
C LEU A 134 20.32 13.69 21.09
N ILE A 135 20.51 12.52 20.52
CA ILE A 135 21.75 12.03 19.96
C ILE A 135 21.61 12.07 18.44
N ASP A 136 22.35 12.96 17.80
CA ASP A 136 22.28 13.22 16.37
C ASP A 136 23.71 13.43 15.78
N PRO A 137 24.48 12.35 15.61
CA PRO A 137 25.86 12.43 15.17
C PRO A 137 26.01 12.79 13.69
N PHE A 138 24.93 12.78 12.90
CA PHE A 138 24.93 12.97 11.45
C PHE A 138 24.13 14.19 10.98
N ASP A 139 23.77 15.10 11.88
CA ASP A 139 22.98 16.31 11.60
C ASP A 139 21.62 16.03 10.92
N GLY A 140 20.98 14.93 11.38
CA GLY A 140 19.67 14.53 10.89
C GLY A 140 18.58 15.56 11.18
N LEU A 141 18.68 16.31 12.28
CA LEU A 141 17.75 17.40 12.60
C LEU A 141 17.90 18.57 11.61
N GLY A 142 19.14 18.94 11.26
CA GLY A 142 19.39 19.97 10.24
C GLY A 142 18.87 19.57 8.86
N ASP A 143 19.07 18.33 8.43
CA ASP A 143 18.52 17.79 7.19
C ASP A 143 16.97 17.70 7.22
N LEU A 144 16.39 17.35 8.38
CA LEU A 144 14.95 17.30 8.59
C LEU A 144 14.30 18.69 8.45
N ASP A 145 14.91 19.71 9.05
CA ASP A 145 14.40 21.09 9.03
C ASP A 145 14.60 21.74 7.65
N SER A 146 15.70 21.45 6.96
CA SER A 146 15.98 21.97 5.61
C SER A 146 15.27 21.20 4.48
N GLY A 147 14.64 20.06 4.79
CA GLY A 147 13.97 19.23 3.79
C GLY A 147 14.95 18.55 2.82
N VAL A 148 16.11 18.14 3.31
CA VAL A 148 17.12 17.41 2.54
C VAL A 148 17.05 15.92 2.93
N LEU A 149 17.14 15.03 1.95
CA LEU A 149 17.35 13.61 2.18
C LEU A 149 18.81 13.27 1.87
N ARG A 150 19.53 12.88 2.90
CA ARG A 150 20.96 12.54 2.86
C ARG A 150 21.21 11.15 3.42
N SER A 151 22.13 10.40 2.79
CA SER A 151 22.62 9.12 3.31
C SER A 151 23.50 9.32 4.55
N VAL A 152 23.47 8.37 5.46
CA VAL A 152 24.46 8.30 6.54
C VAL A 152 25.82 7.86 5.93
N GLY A 153 26.85 8.65 6.09
CA GLY A 153 28.17 8.35 5.55
C GLY A 153 28.23 8.37 4.02
N ASN A 154 28.91 7.41 3.41
CA ASN A 154 29.05 7.32 1.95
C ASN A 154 27.79 6.71 1.32
N ALA A 155 27.18 7.38 0.34
CA ALA A 155 25.94 6.94 -0.28
C ALA A 155 26.11 5.67 -1.12
N ASP A 156 27.23 5.53 -1.85
CA ASP A 156 27.50 4.34 -2.66
C ASP A 156 27.64 3.09 -1.78
N ASP A 157 28.35 3.22 -0.65
CA ASP A 157 28.50 2.13 0.31
C ASP A 157 27.12 1.72 0.88
N ARG A 158 26.30 2.69 1.29
CA ARG A 158 24.96 2.43 1.85
C ARG A 158 24.02 1.75 0.86
N ILE A 159 24.01 2.17 -0.41
CA ILE A 159 23.21 1.51 -1.44
C ILE A 159 23.79 0.13 -1.76
N GLY A 160 25.11 0.00 -1.77
CA GLY A 160 25.80 -1.28 -1.99
C GLY A 160 25.47 -2.37 -0.96
N GLU A 161 25.19 -1.98 0.29
CA GLU A 161 24.77 -2.89 1.37
C GLU A 161 23.34 -3.41 1.21
N ASP A 162 22.41 -2.57 0.77
CA ASP A 162 21.01 -2.95 0.53
C ASP A 162 20.39 -2.07 -0.56
N GLY A 163 20.21 -2.62 -1.75
CA GLY A 163 19.59 -1.94 -2.88
C GLY A 163 18.16 -1.43 -2.59
N LEU A 164 17.46 -1.96 -1.58
CA LEU A 164 16.15 -1.44 -1.18
C LEU A 164 16.23 0.01 -0.68
N ARG A 165 17.40 0.47 -0.24
CA ARG A 165 17.60 1.87 0.16
C ARG A 165 17.30 2.85 -0.96
N ILE A 166 17.40 2.43 -2.23
CA ILE A 166 16.95 3.22 -3.39
C ILE A 166 15.43 3.48 -3.28
N MET A 167 14.63 2.44 -3.11
CA MET A 167 13.18 2.58 -2.98
C MET A 167 12.79 3.40 -1.73
N ARG A 168 13.48 3.13 -0.62
CA ARG A 168 13.28 3.86 0.64
C ARG A 168 13.62 5.35 0.50
N ALA A 169 14.64 5.71 -0.30
CA ALA A 169 14.97 7.11 -0.57
C ALA A 169 13.73 7.82 -1.19
N PHE A 170 13.14 7.26 -2.23
CA PHE A 170 11.95 7.84 -2.85
C PHE A 170 10.75 7.90 -1.90
N ARG A 171 10.57 6.92 -1.02
CA ARG A 171 9.54 6.98 0.01
C ARG A 171 9.76 8.14 0.98
N PHE A 172 11.00 8.38 1.42
CA PHE A 172 11.32 9.46 2.36
C PHE A 172 11.44 10.83 1.71
N LEU A 173 11.39 10.94 0.38
CA LEU A 173 11.21 12.23 -0.29
C LEU A 173 9.85 12.85 -0.02
N ASP A 174 8.81 12.06 0.23
CA ASP A 174 7.51 12.59 0.60
C ASP A 174 7.58 13.30 1.96
N TRP A 175 7.33 14.62 1.94
CA TRP A 175 7.34 15.46 3.14
C TRP A 175 5.91 15.85 3.56
N GLY A 176 4.94 15.13 3.06
CA GLY A 176 3.53 15.40 3.30
C GLY A 176 3.13 16.77 2.79
N ASN A 177 2.39 17.52 3.58
CA ASN A 177 1.91 18.86 3.22
C ASN A 177 3.03 19.91 2.98
N ARG A 178 4.28 19.58 3.28
CA ARG A 178 5.44 20.43 2.98
C ARG A 178 6.01 20.20 1.58
N GLY A 179 5.47 19.25 0.81
CA GLY A 179 5.90 18.89 -0.54
C GLY A 179 6.94 17.77 -0.58
N VAL A 180 7.93 17.91 -1.44
CA VAL A 180 8.95 16.88 -1.68
C VAL A 180 10.30 17.38 -1.16
N ARG A 181 11.03 16.52 -0.42
CA ARG A 181 12.42 16.81 -0.02
C ARG A 181 13.32 16.79 -1.23
N SER A 182 14.44 17.54 -1.15
CA SER A 182 15.51 17.45 -2.13
C SER A 182 16.43 16.26 -1.80
N LEU A 183 16.90 15.57 -2.84
CA LEU A 183 18.01 14.61 -2.70
C LEU A 183 19.33 15.38 -2.53
N ASP A 184 20.14 14.96 -1.57
CA ASP A 184 21.56 15.36 -1.54
C ASP A 184 22.24 14.88 -2.81
N SER A 185 23.19 15.66 -3.35
CA SER A 185 23.84 15.36 -4.63
C SER A 185 24.53 13.99 -4.64
N ASN A 186 25.25 13.65 -3.55
CA ASN A 186 25.92 12.35 -3.46
C ASN A 186 24.93 11.17 -3.46
N LEU A 187 23.80 11.34 -2.78
CA LEU A 187 22.74 10.30 -2.78
C LEU A 187 22.08 10.20 -4.16
N SER A 188 21.83 11.32 -4.83
CA SER A 188 21.28 11.36 -6.19
C SER A 188 22.18 10.63 -7.19
N ASP A 189 23.49 10.90 -7.14
CA ASP A 189 24.49 10.27 -8.02
C ASP A 189 24.60 8.77 -7.72
N ALA A 190 24.67 8.39 -6.45
CA ALA A 190 24.74 6.99 -6.03
C ALA A 190 23.50 6.18 -6.44
N ILE A 191 22.30 6.76 -6.34
CA ILE A 191 21.06 6.13 -6.85
C ILE A 191 21.19 5.86 -8.35
N SER A 192 21.55 6.87 -9.13
CA SER A 192 21.68 6.75 -10.60
C SER A 192 22.75 5.75 -11.01
N GLY A 193 23.87 5.70 -10.27
CA GLY A 193 25.01 4.79 -10.54
C GLY A 193 24.74 3.34 -10.12
N SER A 194 23.79 3.10 -9.21
CA SER A 194 23.61 1.79 -8.57
C SER A 194 22.20 1.18 -8.80
N ILE A 195 21.49 1.58 -9.84
CA ILE A 195 20.13 1.07 -10.15
C ILE A 195 20.09 -0.46 -10.22
N THR A 196 21.13 -1.10 -10.75
CA THR A 196 21.22 -2.57 -10.84
C THR A 196 21.22 -3.27 -9.49
N MET A 197 21.46 -2.56 -8.39
CA MET A 197 21.32 -3.13 -7.03
C MET A 197 19.87 -3.54 -6.73
N LEU A 198 18.86 -2.99 -7.42
CA LEU A 198 17.47 -3.41 -7.31
C LEU A 198 17.26 -4.87 -7.77
N ASP A 199 18.10 -5.40 -8.65
CA ASP A 199 18.02 -6.80 -9.11
C ASP A 199 18.30 -7.78 -7.96
N ASN A 200 19.08 -7.35 -6.95
CA ASN A 200 19.40 -8.15 -5.77
C ASN A 200 18.34 -8.07 -4.67
N VAL A 201 17.34 -7.19 -4.83
CA VAL A 201 16.25 -7.02 -3.84
C VAL A 201 15.09 -7.95 -4.17
N SER A 202 14.51 -8.59 -3.16
CA SER A 202 13.34 -9.41 -3.39
C SER A 202 12.16 -8.56 -3.88
N LYS A 203 11.41 -9.11 -4.82
CA LYS A 203 10.27 -8.44 -5.47
C LYS A 203 9.17 -8.05 -4.48
N GLU A 204 9.00 -8.84 -3.43
CA GLU A 204 8.09 -8.55 -2.33
C GLU A 204 8.47 -7.27 -1.58
N ARG A 205 9.77 -7.07 -1.32
CA ARG A 205 10.26 -5.85 -0.66
C ARG A 205 10.07 -4.63 -1.57
N ILE A 206 10.39 -4.75 -2.86
CA ILE A 206 10.17 -3.68 -3.85
C ILE A 206 8.70 -3.32 -3.95
N GLY A 207 7.81 -4.32 -4.08
CA GLY A 207 6.37 -4.10 -4.17
C GLY A 207 5.79 -3.43 -2.93
N SER A 208 6.26 -3.83 -1.74
CA SER A 208 5.83 -3.22 -0.48
C SER A 208 6.26 -1.76 -0.36
N GLU A 209 7.51 -1.43 -0.69
CA GLU A 209 7.99 -0.04 -0.69
C GLU A 209 7.28 0.80 -1.76
N LEU A 210 7.05 0.24 -2.96
CA LEU A 210 6.32 0.93 -4.02
C LEU A 210 4.88 1.25 -3.58
N ALA A 211 4.19 0.32 -2.93
CA ALA A 211 2.84 0.57 -2.40
C ALA A 211 2.83 1.71 -1.38
N LEU A 212 3.86 1.80 -0.51
CA LEU A 212 4.02 2.90 0.44
C LEU A 212 4.29 4.24 -0.29
N ILE A 213 5.15 4.25 -1.31
CA ILE A 213 5.42 5.44 -2.14
C ILE A 213 4.12 5.91 -2.81
N LEU A 214 3.39 4.99 -3.43
CA LEU A 214 2.16 5.29 -4.15
C LEU A 214 0.97 5.63 -3.23
N SER A 215 1.11 5.48 -1.92
CA SER A 215 0.13 5.91 -0.90
C SER A 215 0.45 7.29 -0.31
N GLY A 216 1.51 7.95 -0.74
CA GLY A 216 1.95 9.25 -0.24
C GLY A 216 1.07 10.42 -0.68
N GLU A 217 1.44 11.61 -0.24
CA GLU A 217 0.75 12.87 -0.61
C GLU A 217 1.31 13.48 -1.90
N ASN A 218 2.62 13.27 -2.18
CA ASN A 218 3.34 13.89 -3.31
C ASN A 218 3.70 12.88 -4.41
N VAL A 219 2.86 11.87 -4.61
CA VAL A 219 3.12 10.69 -5.46
C VAL A 219 3.57 11.07 -6.87
N GLY A 220 2.89 12.01 -7.54
CA GLY A 220 3.21 12.38 -8.93
C GLY A 220 4.64 12.92 -9.07
N ALA A 221 5.04 13.84 -8.19
CA ALA A 221 6.40 14.39 -8.22
C ALA A 221 7.46 13.32 -7.91
N ILE A 222 7.17 12.40 -6.99
CA ILE A 222 8.10 11.33 -6.61
C ILE A 222 8.22 10.30 -7.75
N VAL A 223 7.13 9.90 -8.39
CA VAL A 223 7.15 8.99 -9.55
C VAL A 223 7.95 9.60 -10.70
N ASN A 224 7.81 10.90 -10.97
CA ASN A 224 8.62 11.59 -11.98
C ASN A 224 10.12 11.56 -11.64
N LEU A 225 10.49 11.72 -10.36
CA LEU A 225 11.87 11.59 -9.92
C LEU A 225 12.35 10.12 -10.04
N MET A 226 11.53 9.14 -9.72
CA MET A 226 11.86 7.72 -9.91
C MET A 226 12.09 7.41 -11.39
N ASP A 227 11.28 7.95 -12.28
CA ASP A 227 11.47 7.78 -13.72
C ASP A 227 12.74 8.47 -14.22
N TYR A 228 13.00 9.70 -13.78
CA TYR A 228 14.22 10.44 -14.10
C TYR A 228 15.50 9.66 -13.73
N HIS A 229 15.50 8.98 -12.58
CA HIS A 229 16.60 8.13 -12.12
C HIS A 229 16.59 6.72 -12.71
N GLY A 230 15.62 6.37 -13.57
CA GLY A 230 15.50 5.04 -14.18
C GLY A 230 14.93 3.95 -13.29
N VAL A 231 14.45 4.29 -12.08
CA VAL A 231 13.90 3.33 -11.11
C VAL A 231 12.63 2.68 -11.62
N ILE A 232 11.72 3.44 -12.24
CA ILE A 232 10.45 2.91 -12.80
C ILE A 232 10.76 1.83 -13.85
N GLY A 233 11.68 2.09 -14.78
CA GLY A 233 12.09 1.12 -15.79
C GLY A 233 12.73 -0.15 -15.20
N ALA A 234 13.47 -0.02 -14.10
CA ALA A 234 14.11 -1.15 -13.41
C ALA A 234 13.09 -2.05 -12.69
N ILE A 235 12.09 -1.47 -12.00
CA ILE A 235 11.11 -2.25 -11.22
C ILE A 235 9.92 -2.74 -12.05
N LEU A 236 9.61 -2.09 -13.19
CA LEU A 236 8.52 -2.43 -14.12
C LEU A 236 9.06 -2.73 -15.53
N PRO A 237 10.04 -3.63 -15.70
CA PRO A 237 10.63 -3.89 -17.00
C PRO A 237 9.59 -4.40 -18.01
N GLY A 238 9.58 -3.78 -19.19
CA GLY A 238 8.68 -4.15 -20.29
C GLY A 238 7.22 -3.72 -20.10
N ILE A 239 6.94 -2.84 -19.12
CA ILE A 239 5.66 -2.15 -19.00
C ILE A 239 5.83 -0.73 -19.52
N SER A 240 4.93 -0.30 -20.40
CA SER A 240 4.88 1.10 -20.85
C SER A 240 4.21 1.95 -19.78
N THR A 241 4.91 2.99 -19.33
CA THR A 241 4.45 3.85 -18.23
C THR A 241 4.03 5.22 -18.74
N GLU A 242 3.10 5.85 -18.03
CA GLU A 242 2.58 7.20 -18.29
C GLU A 242 2.94 8.12 -17.13
N ALA A 243 3.47 9.30 -17.45
CA ALA A 243 3.85 10.28 -16.46
C ALA A 243 2.81 11.41 -16.31
N ASP A 244 2.06 11.71 -17.39
CA ASP A 244 1.02 12.75 -17.38
C ASP A 244 -0.31 12.20 -16.86
N VAL A 245 -0.34 11.89 -15.57
CA VAL A 245 -1.52 11.38 -14.87
C VAL A 245 -1.70 12.10 -13.54
N SER A 246 -2.96 12.29 -13.14
CA SER A 246 -3.28 12.88 -11.83
C SER A 246 -3.44 11.77 -10.79
N MET A 247 -2.51 11.73 -9.82
CA MET A 247 -2.49 10.71 -8.78
C MET A 247 -3.66 10.86 -7.78
N SER A 248 -4.02 9.75 -7.17
CA SER A 248 -5.06 9.62 -6.15
C SER A 248 -4.47 9.31 -4.77
N GLY A 249 -5.32 9.17 -3.75
CA GLY A 249 -4.91 8.69 -2.42
C GLY A 249 -4.80 7.15 -2.32
N ASN A 250 -5.04 6.40 -3.41
CA ASN A 250 -5.05 4.94 -3.42
C ASN A 250 -3.91 4.39 -4.29
N TRP A 251 -2.99 3.65 -3.68
CA TRP A 251 -1.82 3.12 -4.37
C TRP A 251 -2.15 2.17 -5.54
N ARG A 252 -3.27 1.43 -5.47
CA ARG A 252 -3.70 0.53 -6.56
C ARG A 252 -4.13 1.32 -7.79
N VAL A 253 -4.87 2.40 -7.55
CA VAL A 253 -5.27 3.35 -8.59
C VAL A 253 -4.02 3.99 -9.19
N ASN A 254 -3.09 4.45 -8.36
CA ASN A 254 -1.85 5.06 -8.81
C ASN A 254 -0.97 4.10 -9.62
N LEU A 255 -0.89 2.82 -9.21
CA LEU A 255 -0.20 1.81 -10.00
C LEU A 255 -0.87 1.58 -11.37
N ALA A 256 -2.21 1.52 -11.41
CA ALA A 256 -2.94 1.42 -12.67
C ALA A 256 -2.73 2.65 -13.57
N LEU A 257 -2.69 3.86 -12.98
CA LEU A 257 -2.43 5.12 -13.68
C LEU A 257 -1.05 5.12 -14.32
N ILE A 258 -0.01 4.75 -13.59
CA ILE A 258 1.36 4.64 -14.11
C ILE A 258 1.42 3.67 -15.29
N CYS A 259 0.66 2.57 -15.25
CA CYS A 259 0.64 1.56 -16.29
C CYS A 259 -0.39 1.85 -17.42
N SER A 260 -1.07 3.00 -17.43
CA SER A 260 -2.19 3.28 -18.36
C SER A 260 -1.79 3.35 -19.83
N ALA A 261 -0.53 3.69 -20.14
CA ALA A 261 0.00 3.70 -21.52
C ALA A 261 0.25 2.29 -22.10
N ASP A 262 0.29 1.27 -21.27
CA ASP A 262 0.53 -0.10 -21.73
C ASP A 262 -0.71 -0.67 -22.43
N LYS A 263 -0.49 -1.39 -23.54
CA LYS A 263 -1.59 -1.84 -24.43
C LYS A 263 -2.07 -3.26 -24.18
N ARG A 264 -1.45 -3.98 -23.26
CA ARG A 264 -1.89 -5.35 -22.92
C ARG A 264 -3.28 -5.35 -22.28
N GLU A 265 -3.94 -6.50 -22.32
CA GLU A 265 -5.20 -6.74 -21.60
C GLU A 265 -4.98 -6.69 -20.08
N GLY A 266 -6.01 -6.35 -19.31
CA GLY A 266 -5.91 -6.22 -17.85
C GLY A 266 -5.47 -7.50 -17.16
N ASP A 267 -5.95 -8.66 -17.58
CA ASP A 267 -5.52 -9.94 -17.00
C ASP A 267 -4.01 -10.16 -17.18
N ASP A 268 -3.46 -9.87 -18.37
CA ASP A 268 -2.03 -9.96 -18.65
C ASP A 268 -1.24 -8.92 -17.86
N MET A 269 -1.80 -7.71 -17.66
CA MET A 269 -1.25 -6.68 -16.79
C MET A 269 -1.18 -7.17 -15.35
N GLY A 270 -2.30 -7.69 -14.81
CA GLY A 270 -2.36 -8.23 -13.45
C GLY A 270 -1.36 -9.36 -13.21
N VAL A 271 -1.22 -10.29 -14.17
CA VAL A 271 -0.22 -11.38 -14.12
C VAL A 271 1.20 -10.81 -14.11
N SER A 272 1.48 -9.82 -14.96
CA SER A 272 2.81 -9.19 -15.05
C SER A 272 3.18 -8.49 -13.75
N LEU A 273 2.29 -7.67 -13.20
CA LEU A 273 2.50 -6.95 -11.94
C LEU A 273 2.64 -7.91 -10.74
N GLY A 274 1.80 -8.95 -10.69
CA GLY A 274 1.91 -10.01 -9.68
C GLY A 274 3.28 -10.71 -9.71
N ARG A 275 3.87 -10.90 -10.88
CA ARG A 275 5.22 -11.46 -11.05
C ARG A 275 6.33 -10.49 -10.69
N LEU A 276 6.21 -9.22 -11.10
CA LEU A 276 7.24 -8.19 -10.93
C LEU A 276 7.30 -7.64 -9.50
N LEU A 277 6.15 -7.47 -8.86
CA LEU A 277 6.03 -6.79 -7.56
C LEU A 277 5.57 -7.70 -6.43
N ARG A 278 5.17 -8.95 -6.73
CA ARG A 278 4.63 -9.89 -5.75
C ARG A 278 3.45 -9.33 -4.92
N ILE A 279 2.67 -8.45 -5.49
CA ILE A 279 1.44 -7.95 -4.88
C ILE A 279 0.41 -9.08 -4.76
N SER A 280 -0.59 -8.89 -3.88
CA SER A 280 -1.64 -9.89 -3.67
C SER A 280 -2.46 -10.14 -4.94
N LYS A 281 -3.11 -11.31 -5.02
CA LYS A 281 -4.03 -11.62 -6.13
C LYS A 281 -5.19 -10.64 -6.22
N ASP A 282 -5.66 -10.11 -5.11
CA ASP A 282 -6.76 -9.14 -5.08
C ASP A 282 -6.30 -7.78 -5.59
N ASP A 283 -5.11 -7.33 -5.18
CA ASP A 283 -4.50 -6.11 -5.70
C ASP A 283 -4.26 -6.21 -7.21
N SER A 284 -3.70 -7.34 -7.68
CA SER A 284 -3.49 -7.59 -9.11
C SER A 284 -4.79 -7.52 -9.91
N LYS A 285 -5.87 -8.12 -9.39
CA LYS A 285 -7.20 -8.07 -10.02
C LYS A 285 -7.79 -6.65 -10.02
N THR A 286 -7.51 -5.86 -8.97
CA THR A 286 -7.96 -4.48 -8.91
C THR A 286 -7.29 -3.64 -9.99
N VAL A 287 -5.96 -3.75 -10.12
CA VAL A 287 -5.21 -3.03 -11.15
C VAL A 287 -5.60 -3.50 -12.56
N ALA A 288 -5.76 -4.82 -12.77
CA ALA A 288 -6.23 -5.41 -14.02
C ALA A 288 -7.59 -4.83 -14.45
N PHE A 289 -8.55 -4.82 -13.54
CA PHE A 289 -9.87 -4.26 -13.77
C PHE A 289 -9.82 -2.77 -14.16
N LEU A 290 -9.05 -1.95 -13.42
CA LEU A 290 -8.90 -0.53 -13.74
C LEU A 290 -8.26 -0.32 -15.10
N HIS A 291 -7.23 -1.11 -15.42
CA HIS A 291 -6.53 -1.04 -16.69
C HIS A 291 -7.45 -1.38 -17.88
N ASP A 292 -8.32 -2.40 -17.77
CA ASP A 292 -9.32 -2.72 -18.78
C ASP A 292 -10.38 -1.62 -18.95
N CYS A 293 -10.63 -0.87 -17.89
CA CYS A 293 -11.60 0.23 -17.93
C CYS A 293 -11.08 1.53 -18.55
N ARG A 294 -9.82 1.60 -18.99
CA ARG A 294 -9.24 2.83 -19.57
C ARG A 294 -10.04 3.40 -20.74
N ASP A 295 -10.64 2.54 -21.55
CA ASP A 295 -11.41 2.91 -22.75
C ASP A 295 -12.93 2.72 -22.57
N VAL A 296 -13.39 2.38 -21.35
CA VAL A 296 -14.80 2.08 -21.11
C VAL A 296 -15.68 3.31 -21.33
N THR A 297 -16.84 3.13 -21.95
CA THR A 297 -17.85 4.18 -22.09
C THR A 297 -18.77 4.19 -20.88
N LEU A 298 -18.81 5.32 -20.18
CA LEU A 298 -19.69 5.54 -19.02
C LEU A 298 -21.05 6.05 -19.50
N GLY A 299 -22.11 5.29 -19.24
CA GLY A 299 -23.47 5.73 -19.55
C GLY A 299 -24.07 6.52 -18.40
N ALA A 300 -24.53 7.73 -18.67
CA ALA A 300 -25.22 8.59 -17.68
C ALA A 300 -26.72 8.30 -17.53
N GLN A 301 -27.26 7.36 -18.29
CA GLN A 301 -28.69 6.99 -18.17
C GLN A 301 -28.98 6.31 -16.81
N PRO A 302 -30.15 6.54 -16.20
CA PRO A 302 -30.52 5.92 -14.92
C PRO A 302 -30.35 4.39 -14.87
N SER A 303 -30.65 3.69 -15.96
CA SER A 303 -30.43 2.24 -16.10
C SER A 303 -28.94 1.87 -16.00
N SER A 304 -28.07 2.62 -16.64
CA SER A 304 -26.61 2.42 -16.59
C SER A 304 -26.07 2.69 -15.19
N ILE A 305 -26.53 3.75 -14.54
CA ILE A 305 -26.14 4.10 -13.16
C ILE A 305 -26.57 3.02 -12.17
N ARG A 306 -27.82 2.54 -12.26
CA ARG A 306 -28.29 1.45 -11.39
C ARG A 306 -27.48 0.17 -11.61
N ARG A 307 -27.18 -0.20 -12.87
CA ARG A 307 -26.32 -1.33 -13.19
C ARG A 307 -24.92 -1.16 -12.59
N PHE A 308 -24.29 0.00 -12.75
CA PHE A 308 -23.00 0.33 -12.17
C PHE A 308 -23.00 0.14 -10.65
N ARG A 309 -24.00 0.68 -9.94
CA ARG A 309 -24.12 0.60 -8.47
C ARG A 309 -24.31 -0.84 -7.96
N VAL A 310 -25.03 -1.68 -8.70
CA VAL A 310 -25.30 -3.04 -8.25
C VAL A 310 -24.20 -4.03 -8.67
N ALA A 311 -23.65 -3.87 -9.86
CA ALA A 311 -22.64 -4.79 -10.38
C ALA A 311 -21.25 -4.59 -9.77
N LEU A 312 -20.96 -3.39 -9.26
CA LEU A 312 -19.66 -3.09 -8.65
C LEU A 312 -19.78 -2.80 -7.14
N PRO A 313 -18.91 -3.38 -6.31
CA PRO A 313 -18.76 -2.95 -4.91
C PRO A 313 -18.39 -1.46 -4.81
N ALA A 314 -18.85 -0.77 -3.75
CA ALA A 314 -18.64 0.68 -3.57
C ALA A 314 -17.16 1.09 -3.68
N ALA A 315 -16.25 0.35 -3.07
CA ALA A 315 -14.81 0.63 -3.17
C ALA A 315 -14.31 0.59 -4.63
N ARG A 316 -14.80 -0.35 -5.45
CA ARG A 316 -14.46 -0.42 -6.88
C ARG A 316 -15.04 0.73 -7.70
N GLN A 317 -16.20 1.25 -7.29
CA GLN A 317 -16.80 2.44 -7.93
C GLN A 317 -15.92 3.68 -7.69
N GLU A 318 -15.46 3.88 -6.46
CA GLU A 318 -14.57 4.98 -6.09
C GLU A 318 -13.21 4.88 -6.79
N ASP A 319 -12.59 3.70 -6.80
CA ASP A 319 -11.33 3.44 -7.48
C ASP A 319 -11.42 3.75 -8.97
N LEU A 320 -12.50 3.31 -9.62
CA LEU A 320 -12.70 3.54 -11.05
C LEU A 320 -12.88 5.02 -11.39
N VAL A 321 -13.72 5.74 -10.65
CA VAL A 321 -13.91 7.18 -10.85
C VAL A 321 -12.58 7.92 -10.66
N SER A 322 -11.80 7.56 -9.64
CA SER A 322 -10.48 8.15 -9.39
C SER A 322 -9.50 7.84 -10.52
N TYR A 323 -9.49 6.61 -11.03
CA TYR A 323 -8.67 6.19 -12.17
C TYR A 323 -9.00 6.98 -13.45
N LEU A 324 -10.29 7.05 -13.82
CA LEU A 324 -10.71 7.74 -15.04
C LEU A 324 -10.43 9.24 -14.99
N ARG A 325 -10.58 9.87 -13.83
CA ARG A 325 -10.11 11.25 -13.62
C ARG A 325 -8.60 11.36 -13.76
N GLY A 326 -7.86 10.43 -13.21
CA GLY A 326 -6.41 10.41 -13.24
C GLY A 326 -5.82 10.31 -14.65
N ILE A 327 -6.46 9.58 -15.57
CA ILE A 327 -6.10 9.54 -17.00
C ILE A 327 -6.75 10.68 -17.80
N HIS A 328 -7.18 11.77 -17.15
CA HIS A 328 -7.76 12.98 -17.76
C HIS A 328 -9.03 12.75 -18.60
N ARG A 329 -9.81 11.72 -18.26
CA ARG A 329 -11.12 11.52 -18.90
C ARG A 329 -12.17 12.41 -18.26
N ASP A 330 -13.01 13.02 -19.10
CA ASP A 330 -14.19 13.74 -18.62
C ASP A 330 -15.24 12.73 -18.12
N VAL A 331 -15.51 12.76 -16.84
CA VAL A 331 -16.50 11.90 -16.16
C VAL A 331 -17.61 12.73 -15.51
N SER A 332 -17.70 14.03 -15.80
CA SER A 332 -18.60 14.97 -15.13
C SER A 332 -20.06 14.57 -15.29
N GLU A 333 -20.51 14.30 -16.52
CA GLU A 333 -21.88 13.87 -16.81
C GLU A 333 -22.26 12.58 -16.06
N PHE A 334 -21.33 11.63 -16.00
CA PHE A 334 -21.54 10.37 -15.28
C PHE A 334 -21.67 10.60 -13.77
N ILE A 335 -20.85 11.47 -13.19
CA ILE A 335 -20.90 11.79 -11.76
C ILE A 335 -22.18 12.52 -11.40
N ASP A 336 -22.59 13.52 -12.20
CA ASP A 336 -23.85 14.23 -11.99
C ASP A 336 -25.05 13.26 -12.05
N ALA A 337 -25.02 12.31 -12.99
CA ALA A 337 -26.00 11.25 -13.08
C ALA A 337 -25.95 10.29 -11.87
N LEU A 338 -24.74 9.95 -11.39
CA LEU A 338 -24.54 9.11 -10.22
C LEU A 338 -25.09 9.79 -8.96
N ASP A 339 -24.86 11.09 -8.78
CA ASP A 339 -25.34 11.84 -7.61
C ASP A 339 -26.86 12.07 -7.64
N SER A 340 -27.43 12.27 -8.82
CA SER A 340 -28.87 12.51 -9.00
C SER A 340 -29.71 11.24 -9.00
N THR A 341 -29.11 10.08 -9.38
CA THR A 341 -29.82 8.79 -9.40
C THR A 341 -29.73 8.13 -8.02
N GLY A 342 -30.83 8.01 -7.32
CA GLY A 342 -30.89 7.32 -6.03
C GLY A 342 -30.50 5.83 -6.12
N PRO A 343 -30.33 5.15 -4.97
CA PRO A 343 -30.11 3.71 -4.96
C PRO A 343 -31.30 2.98 -5.62
N PRO A 344 -31.05 1.87 -6.34
CA PRO A 344 -32.12 1.14 -7.02
C PRO A 344 -33.14 0.60 -5.98
N ARG A 345 -34.43 0.86 -6.19
CA ARG A 345 -35.53 0.33 -5.36
C ARG A 345 -35.64 -1.20 -5.52
N ALA A 346 -35.25 -1.70 -6.69
CA ALA A 346 -35.18 -3.13 -7.00
C ALA A 346 -34.21 -3.92 -6.08
N GLY A 347 -33.35 -3.22 -5.32
CA GLY A 347 -32.30 -3.85 -4.51
C GLY A 347 -31.21 -4.49 -5.36
N SER A 348 -30.30 -5.21 -4.70
CA SER A 348 -29.16 -5.88 -5.34
C SER A 348 -29.34 -7.39 -5.52
N THR A 349 -30.44 -7.97 -5.01
CA THR A 349 -30.72 -9.41 -5.08
C THR A 349 -31.78 -9.72 -6.12
N PRO A 350 -31.70 -10.84 -6.84
CA PRO A 350 -32.74 -11.26 -7.77
C PRO A 350 -34.10 -11.49 -7.06
N LEU A 351 -35.16 -10.85 -7.54
CA LEU A 351 -36.54 -11.07 -7.05
C LEU A 351 -37.09 -12.42 -7.53
N VAL A 352 -36.64 -12.91 -8.67
CA VAL A 352 -37.02 -14.22 -9.22
C VAL A 352 -35.85 -15.20 -9.01
N ASP A 353 -36.15 -16.24 -8.21
CA ASP A 353 -35.18 -17.32 -7.98
C ASP A 353 -35.30 -18.43 -9.05
N GLY A 354 -34.36 -19.40 -9.00
CA GLY A 354 -34.30 -20.48 -9.98
C GLY A 354 -35.55 -21.41 -9.91
N ASN A 355 -36.16 -21.61 -8.76
CA ASN A 355 -37.31 -22.46 -8.59
C ASN A 355 -38.56 -21.80 -9.16
N MET A 356 -38.76 -20.52 -8.91
CA MET A 356 -39.84 -19.73 -9.50
C MET A 356 -39.72 -19.75 -11.04
N LEU A 357 -38.52 -19.51 -11.55
CA LEU A 357 -38.30 -19.48 -12.98
C LEU A 357 -38.51 -20.85 -13.63
N SER A 358 -38.05 -21.93 -13.01
CA SER A 358 -38.27 -23.30 -13.50
C SER A 358 -39.77 -23.65 -13.57
N ARG A 359 -40.56 -23.25 -12.57
CA ARG A 359 -42.04 -23.48 -12.58
C ARG A 359 -42.75 -22.75 -13.71
N VAL A 360 -42.33 -21.53 -14.02
CA VAL A 360 -42.96 -20.71 -15.08
C VAL A 360 -42.53 -21.16 -16.48
N THR A 361 -41.25 -21.52 -16.65
CA THR A 361 -40.70 -21.82 -17.97
C THR A 361 -40.63 -23.32 -18.30
N GLY A 362 -40.73 -24.19 -17.30
CA GLY A 362 -40.53 -25.64 -17.46
C GLY A 362 -39.05 -26.01 -17.68
N LEU A 363 -38.09 -25.06 -17.56
CA LEU A 363 -36.68 -25.35 -17.74
C LEU A 363 -36.13 -26.11 -16.53
N GLU A 364 -35.35 -27.15 -16.83
CA GLU A 364 -34.62 -27.89 -15.83
C GLU A 364 -33.39 -27.08 -15.31
N PRO A 365 -32.92 -27.36 -14.07
CA PRO A 365 -31.71 -26.76 -13.54
C PRO A 365 -30.51 -26.96 -14.48
N GLY A 366 -29.87 -25.85 -14.91
CA GLY A 366 -28.77 -25.92 -15.86
C GLY A 366 -28.35 -24.54 -16.37
N LYS A 367 -27.43 -24.53 -17.34
CA LYS A 367 -26.83 -23.32 -17.91
C LYS A 367 -27.90 -22.33 -18.42
N ARG A 368 -28.91 -22.83 -19.17
CA ARG A 368 -29.97 -21.98 -19.73
C ARG A 368 -30.78 -21.26 -18.65
N LEU A 369 -31.23 -22.00 -17.63
CA LEU A 369 -31.98 -21.45 -16.50
C LEU A 369 -31.13 -20.40 -15.74
N GLY A 370 -29.84 -20.71 -15.52
CA GLY A 370 -28.92 -19.79 -14.85
C GLY A 370 -28.69 -18.50 -15.62
N ARG A 371 -28.53 -18.59 -16.94
CA ARG A 371 -28.38 -17.41 -17.82
C ARG A 371 -29.66 -16.59 -17.88
N LEU A 372 -30.83 -17.23 -17.99
CA LEU A 372 -32.11 -16.53 -18.01
C LEU A 372 -32.35 -15.77 -16.68
N LYS A 373 -32.06 -16.40 -15.54
CA LYS A 373 -32.08 -15.74 -14.23
C LYS A 373 -31.13 -14.52 -14.19
N GLY A 374 -29.91 -14.66 -14.70
CA GLY A 374 -28.94 -13.56 -14.75
C GLY A 374 -29.40 -12.40 -15.63
N TRP A 375 -30.04 -12.70 -16.77
CA TRP A 375 -30.63 -11.70 -17.65
C TRP A 375 -31.81 -10.97 -16.98
N LEU A 376 -32.74 -11.70 -16.37
CA LEU A 376 -33.85 -11.11 -15.62
C LEU A 376 -33.36 -10.22 -14.49
N HIS A 377 -32.35 -10.66 -13.75
CA HIS A 377 -31.74 -9.84 -12.68
C HIS A 377 -31.15 -8.54 -13.22
N ARG A 378 -30.45 -8.59 -14.37
CA ARG A 378 -29.97 -7.39 -15.02
C ARG A 378 -31.10 -6.43 -15.38
N ARG A 379 -32.17 -6.94 -16.03
CA ARG A 379 -33.34 -6.13 -16.41
C ARG A 379 -34.08 -5.57 -15.18
N GLN A 380 -34.25 -6.37 -14.13
CA GLN A 380 -34.78 -5.93 -12.85
C GLN A 380 -34.05 -4.67 -12.34
N VAL A 381 -32.72 -4.69 -12.34
CA VAL A 381 -31.89 -3.58 -11.87
C VAL A 381 -31.96 -2.39 -12.84
N GLU A 382 -31.81 -2.62 -14.14
CA GLU A 382 -31.84 -1.55 -15.17
C GLU A 382 -33.18 -0.82 -15.21
N GLU A 383 -34.31 -1.54 -15.07
CA GLU A 383 -35.66 -0.98 -15.11
C GLU A 383 -36.23 -0.63 -13.73
N ASP A 384 -35.50 -0.93 -12.66
CA ASP A 384 -35.87 -0.68 -11.26
C ASP A 384 -37.19 -1.37 -10.88
N LEU A 385 -37.37 -2.63 -11.33
CA LEU A 385 -38.55 -3.43 -11.06
C LEU A 385 -38.55 -3.94 -9.61
N ILE A 386 -39.69 -3.81 -8.92
CA ILE A 386 -39.79 -4.07 -7.48
C ILE A 386 -40.70 -5.29 -7.14
N SER A 387 -41.31 -5.91 -8.14
CA SER A 387 -42.13 -7.11 -7.94
C SER A 387 -41.64 -8.29 -8.78
N PRO A 388 -41.74 -9.53 -8.29
CA PRO A 388 -41.44 -10.72 -9.08
C PRO A 388 -42.31 -10.85 -10.33
N GLU A 389 -43.55 -10.37 -10.27
CA GLU A 389 -44.55 -10.42 -11.36
C GLU A 389 -44.07 -9.56 -12.53
N ASP A 390 -43.62 -8.32 -12.27
CA ASP A 390 -43.11 -7.44 -13.28
C ASP A 390 -41.83 -8.01 -13.95
N VAL A 391 -40.97 -8.66 -13.15
CA VAL A 391 -39.76 -9.31 -13.67
C VAL A 391 -40.11 -10.51 -14.56
N LEU A 392 -41.09 -11.32 -14.17
CA LEU A 392 -41.55 -12.48 -14.96
C LEU A 392 -42.25 -12.06 -16.25
N ALA A 393 -42.99 -10.93 -16.26
CA ALA A 393 -43.64 -10.40 -17.45
C ALA A 393 -42.63 -10.07 -18.59
N LEU A 394 -41.34 -9.85 -18.30
CA LEU A 394 -40.31 -9.68 -19.32
C LEU A 394 -40.11 -10.92 -20.19
N LEU A 395 -40.51 -12.10 -19.74
CA LEU A 395 -40.43 -13.34 -20.52
C LEU A 395 -41.32 -13.31 -21.76
N ASP A 396 -42.44 -12.59 -21.73
CA ASP A 396 -43.38 -12.48 -22.85
C ASP A 396 -42.75 -11.78 -24.08
N GLY A 397 -41.76 -10.93 -23.86
CA GLY A 397 -41.04 -10.20 -24.90
C GLY A 397 -39.75 -10.87 -25.37
N MET A 398 -39.46 -12.10 -24.91
CA MET A 398 -38.16 -12.75 -25.18
C MET A 398 -38.35 -14.19 -25.69
N GLU A 399 -37.68 -14.52 -26.79
CA GLU A 399 -37.59 -15.90 -27.30
C GLU A 399 -36.62 -16.78 -26.50
N TRP A 400 -36.87 -16.88 -25.17
CA TRP A 400 -35.94 -17.56 -24.25
C TRP A 400 -35.85 -19.08 -24.48
N ALA A 401 -36.83 -19.69 -25.13
CA ALA A 401 -36.85 -21.12 -25.41
C ALA A 401 -35.90 -21.49 -26.56
N GLU A 402 -35.81 -20.67 -27.57
CA GLU A 402 -35.11 -20.97 -28.83
C GLU A 402 -33.79 -20.23 -29.00
N SER A 403 -33.67 -19.03 -28.41
CA SER A 403 -32.47 -18.19 -28.54
C SER A 403 -31.25 -18.75 -27.77
N ASP A 404 -30.05 -18.38 -28.24
CA ASP A 404 -28.79 -18.79 -27.62
C ASP A 404 -28.58 -18.12 -26.25
N PRO A 405 -28.54 -18.89 -25.14
CA PRO A 405 -28.40 -18.33 -23.80
C PRO A 405 -27.06 -17.62 -23.56
N ASP A 406 -26.03 -17.91 -24.34
CA ASP A 406 -24.72 -17.23 -24.19
C ASP A 406 -24.74 -15.78 -24.70
N LYS A 407 -25.73 -15.43 -25.51
CA LYS A 407 -25.95 -14.06 -25.98
C LYS A 407 -26.77 -13.19 -25.02
N TRP A 408 -27.31 -13.75 -23.94
CA TRP A 408 -28.07 -12.97 -22.99
C TRP A 408 -27.13 -12.23 -22.02
N PRO A 409 -27.18 -10.90 -22.04
CA PRO A 409 -26.33 -10.13 -21.14
C PRO A 409 -26.81 -10.32 -19.69
N ILE A 410 -25.91 -10.73 -18.84
CA ILE A 410 -26.15 -10.84 -17.38
C ILE A 410 -25.73 -9.55 -16.67
N LEU A 411 -26.09 -9.44 -15.39
CA LEU A 411 -25.66 -8.33 -14.56
C LEU A 411 -24.14 -8.36 -14.38
N SER A 412 -23.48 -7.47 -15.07
CA SER A 412 -22.03 -7.23 -14.99
C SER A 412 -21.75 -5.78 -15.31
N TRP A 413 -20.57 -5.31 -15.00
CA TRP A 413 -20.06 -4.02 -15.38
C TRP A 413 -18.56 -4.19 -15.74
N PRO A 414 -18.09 -3.61 -16.83
CA PRO A 414 -18.76 -2.82 -17.86
C PRO A 414 -19.79 -3.58 -18.68
#